data_fe9638ada4c9e504218c0c4da81e9a16
#
_entry.id   fe9638ada4c9e504218c0c4da81e9a16
#
_cell.length_a   1.000
_cell.length_b   1.000
_cell.length_c   1.000
_cell.angle_alpha   90.00
_cell.angle_beta   90.00
_cell.angle_gamma   90.00
#
_symmetry.space_group_name_H-M   'P 1'
#
loop_
_entity.id
_entity.type
_entity.pdbx_description
1 polymer ?
#
loop_
_entity_poly.entity_id
_entity_poly.type
_entity_poly.pdbx_seq_one_letter_code
_entity_poly.pdbx_strand_id
1 'polypeptide(L)'
;MLEKEPYVPTDADFKLKGNDKDILVDSNFASQSFWKEVIARFRKKKSAVLGLIFVLVITFFAFVGPSMNSYTYSGQDLSQKNLAPRIPLIEYTGFFDGHENIATTKGTKTVNLYFENKLPDTFYWFGSDNFGRDIWTRTWSGAQVSLIIAVAAAIIDMIIGMSYGLISGYFGGKVDMVMQRILEIANGIPRLVIVTLLLLVFKPGMLTIIVALMLTEWVGMSRIARAEMLKLKEQEFVLASRTLGAGSMHIIFSEVLPNIIGPIITQVMFSIPTAIFTEAFLSFVGLGIPVPRCSLGSLISEGFNSFTTHPYQIIPPIVVMALLMLSFNLVADGLREALDPKLKEM
;
A
#
# COMPACT_ATOMS: atom_id res chain seq x y z
N MET A 1 -73.12 12.62 0.26
CA MET A 1 -72.03 12.92 -0.70
C MET A 1 -72.08 14.41 -0.96
N LEU A 2 -71.17 15.17 -0.41
CA LEU A 2 -71.05 16.61 -0.70
C LEU A 2 -70.21 16.73 -1.95
N GLU A 3 -70.78 17.06 -3.09
CA GLU A 3 -70.07 17.43 -4.30
C GLU A 3 -69.20 18.68 -3.97
N LYS A 4 -67.86 18.53 -4.04
CA LYS A 4 -66.95 19.65 -4.01
C LYS A 4 -67.08 20.34 -5.36
N GLU A 5 -67.52 21.61 -5.32
CA GLU A 5 -67.51 22.48 -6.50
C GLU A 5 -66.08 22.52 -7.11
N PRO A 6 -66.01 22.50 -8.46
CA PRO A 6 -64.69 22.57 -9.10
C PRO A 6 -64.00 23.86 -8.78
N TYR A 7 -62.80 23.78 -8.26
CA TYR A 7 -61.96 24.94 -7.95
C TYR A 7 -61.65 25.72 -9.24
N VAL A 8 -62.06 26.98 -9.25
CA VAL A 8 -61.75 27.91 -10.35
C VAL A 8 -60.61 28.81 -9.91
N PRO A 9 -59.43 28.75 -10.53
CA PRO A 9 -58.29 29.61 -10.16
C PRO A 9 -58.64 31.08 -10.34
N THR A 10 -58.31 31.88 -9.38
CA THR A 10 -58.45 33.34 -9.41
C THR A 10 -57.11 34.02 -9.67
N ASP A 11 -57.11 35.28 -10.12
CA ASP A 11 -55.87 36.08 -10.32
C ASP A 11 -54.99 36.18 -9.07
N ALA A 12 -55.56 35.91 -7.88
CA ALA A 12 -54.83 35.86 -6.63
C ALA A 12 -53.92 34.61 -6.52
N ASP A 13 -54.26 33.55 -7.19
CA ASP A 13 -53.52 32.28 -7.18
C ASP A 13 -52.29 32.34 -8.09
N PHE A 14 -52.26 33.31 -9.02
CA PHE A 14 -51.12 33.56 -9.91
C PHE A 14 -50.22 34.69 -9.44
N LYS A 15 -50.52 35.35 -8.29
CA LYS A 15 -49.58 36.26 -7.68
C LYS A 15 -48.39 35.49 -7.14
N LEU A 16 -47.20 35.81 -7.64
CA LEU A 16 -45.94 35.35 -7.07
C LEU A 16 -46.00 35.62 -5.57
N LYS A 17 -46.07 34.57 -4.78
CA LYS A 17 -45.91 34.64 -3.32
C LYS A 17 -44.50 35.25 -3.13
N GLY A 18 -44.47 36.48 -2.61
CA GLY A 18 -43.21 37.18 -2.36
C GLY A 18 -42.29 36.24 -1.57
N ASN A 19 -40.99 36.40 -1.81
CA ASN A 19 -39.96 35.64 -1.12
C ASN A 19 -40.27 35.58 0.37
N ASP A 20 -41.03 34.57 0.82
CA ASP A 20 -41.04 34.18 2.22
C ASP A 20 -39.61 33.78 2.53
N LYS A 21 -38.89 34.63 3.24
CA LYS A 21 -37.54 34.38 3.78
C LYS A 21 -37.50 33.16 4.69
N ASP A 22 -38.63 32.48 4.83
CA ASP A 22 -38.86 31.24 5.57
C ASP A 22 -38.98 29.99 4.72
N ILE A 23 -38.71 30.03 3.41
CA ILE A 23 -38.22 28.84 2.77
C ILE A 23 -36.86 28.64 3.43
N LEU A 24 -36.86 27.89 4.51
CA LEU A 24 -35.68 27.30 5.12
C LEU A 24 -34.89 26.59 4.00
N VAL A 25 -34.08 27.35 3.28
CA VAL A 25 -32.90 26.83 2.67
C VAL A 25 -32.16 26.28 3.86
N ASP A 26 -32.30 24.97 4.05
CA ASP A 26 -31.66 24.25 5.13
C ASP A 26 -30.22 24.70 5.12
N SER A 27 -29.79 25.57 6.02
CA SER A 27 -28.43 26.10 6.11
C SER A 27 -27.43 24.95 6.37
N ASN A 28 -27.95 23.76 6.62
CA ASN A 28 -27.22 22.51 6.64
C ASN A 28 -26.79 22.00 5.25
N PHE A 29 -27.35 22.54 4.15
CA PHE A 29 -26.84 22.34 2.78
C PHE A 29 -25.67 23.26 2.42
N ALA A 30 -24.89 23.74 3.40
CA ALA A 30 -23.55 24.21 3.07
C ALA A 30 -22.79 23.06 2.44
N SER A 31 -22.51 23.16 1.13
CA SER A 31 -21.80 22.14 0.37
C SER A 31 -20.44 21.91 1.03
N GLN A 32 -20.39 20.93 1.92
CA GLN A 32 -19.11 20.52 2.49
C GLN A 32 -18.28 19.96 1.35
N SER A 33 -17.05 20.44 1.23
CA SER A 33 -16.11 19.87 0.24
C SER A 33 -16.06 18.36 0.41
N PHE A 34 -16.22 17.62 -0.67
CA PHE A 34 -16.17 16.14 -0.73
C PHE A 34 -15.03 15.57 0.11
N TRP A 35 -13.83 16.12 -0.03
CA TRP A 35 -12.65 15.68 0.72
C TRP A 35 -12.74 15.93 2.23
N LYS A 36 -13.39 17.02 2.63
CA LYS A 36 -13.61 17.32 4.06
C LYS A 36 -14.53 16.26 4.70
N GLU A 37 -15.55 15.84 3.99
CA GLU A 37 -16.46 14.78 4.44
C GLU A 37 -15.74 13.43 4.50
N VAL A 38 -14.97 13.07 3.47
CA VAL A 38 -14.16 11.84 3.43
C VAL A 38 -13.20 11.79 4.62
N ILE A 39 -12.46 12.86 4.89
CA ILE A 39 -11.53 12.93 6.03
C ILE A 39 -12.28 12.80 7.36
N ALA A 40 -13.44 13.43 7.49
CA ALA A 40 -14.25 13.35 8.71
C ALA A 40 -14.74 11.91 8.97
N ARG A 41 -15.18 11.20 7.93
CA ARG A 41 -15.59 9.78 8.01
C ARG A 41 -14.42 8.87 8.30
N PHE A 42 -13.30 9.04 7.61
CA PHE A 42 -12.07 8.27 7.85
C PHE A 42 -11.62 8.37 9.31
N ARG A 43 -11.64 9.58 9.90
CA ARG A 43 -11.27 9.81 11.30
C ARG A 43 -12.18 9.11 12.31
N LYS A 44 -13.44 8.85 11.97
CA LYS A 44 -14.37 8.11 12.83
C LYS A 44 -13.99 6.62 12.94
N LYS A 45 -13.33 6.06 11.94
CA LYS A 45 -12.90 4.66 11.95
C LYS A 45 -11.55 4.50 12.66
N LYS A 46 -11.59 4.13 13.94
CA LYS A 46 -10.41 4.02 14.81
C LYS A 46 -9.33 3.08 14.24
N SER A 47 -9.71 1.96 13.61
CA SER A 47 -8.78 1.03 12.99
C SER A 47 -8.00 1.66 11.84
N ALA A 48 -8.66 2.46 10.99
CA ALA A 48 -8.02 3.15 9.88
C ALA A 48 -7.04 4.23 10.36
N VAL A 49 -7.42 4.98 11.41
CA VAL A 49 -6.53 5.97 12.05
C VAL A 49 -5.31 5.29 12.65
N LEU A 50 -5.51 4.15 13.35
CA LEU A 50 -4.41 3.36 13.91
C LEU A 50 -3.49 2.85 12.80
N GLY A 51 -4.04 2.31 11.70
CA GLY A 51 -3.28 1.90 10.54
C GLY A 51 -2.46 3.05 9.95
N LEU A 52 -3.06 4.23 9.80
CA LEU A 52 -2.35 5.41 9.30
C LEU A 52 -1.20 5.83 10.22
N ILE A 53 -1.40 5.79 11.55
CA ILE A 53 -0.34 6.07 12.51
C ILE A 53 0.83 5.09 12.33
N PHE A 54 0.56 3.79 12.23
CA PHE A 54 1.63 2.80 12.01
C PHE A 54 2.34 2.99 10.68
N VAL A 55 1.62 3.28 9.58
CA VAL A 55 2.25 3.59 8.29
C VAL A 55 3.19 4.79 8.44
N LEU A 56 2.75 5.86 9.11
CA LEU A 56 3.58 7.05 9.31
C LEU A 56 4.81 6.77 10.19
N VAL A 57 4.63 6.02 11.28
CA VAL A 57 5.72 5.62 12.19
C VAL A 57 6.74 4.74 11.45
N ILE A 58 6.28 3.71 10.74
CA ILE A 58 7.19 2.83 9.99
C ILE A 58 7.90 3.60 8.88
N THR A 59 7.19 4.47 8.16
CA THR A 59 7.80 5.34 7.15
C THR A 59 8.84 6.27 7.77
N PHE A 60 8.54 6.90 8.91
CA PHE A 60 9.52 7.72 9.63
C PHE A 60 10.78 6.91 9.96
N PHE A 61 10.65 5.74 10.56
CA PHE A 61 11.79 4.89 10.88
C PHE A 61 12.50 4.35 9.64
N ALA A 62 11.81 4.11 8.54
CA ALA A 62 12.43 3.69 7.29
C ALA A 62 13.42 4.73 6.75
N PHE A 63 13.13 6.02 6.95
CA PHE A 63 14.00 7.11 6.48
C PHE A 63 14.99 7.62 7.54
N VAL A 64 14.61 7.62 8.81
CA VAL A 64 15.42 8.17 9.91
C VAL A 64 16.17 7.06 10.66
N GLY A 65 15.56 5.88 10.79
CA GLY A 65 16.10 4.76 11.57
C GLY A 65 17.52 4.32 11.21
N PRO A 66 17.92 4.28 9.91
CA PRO A 66 19.28 3.96 9.54
C PRO A 66 20.33 4.97 10.02
N SER A 67 19.92 6.20 10.34
CA SER A 67 20.79 7.27 10.84
C SER A 67 20.81 7.41 12.36
N MET A 68 20.05 6.56 13.08
CA MET A 68 19.93 6.64 14.55
C MET A 68 21.10 5.99 15.28
N ASN A 69 21.92 5.22 14.58
CA ASN A 69 23.16 4.65 15.08
C ASN A 69 24.34 4.92 14.13
N SER A 70 25.54 4.52 14.51
CA SER A 70 26.76 4.73 13.72
C SER A 70 27.02 3.65 12.67
N TYR A 71 26.17 2.64 12.57
CA TYR A 71 26.33 1.53 11.64
C TYR A 71 25.77 1.85 10.26
N THR A 72 26.34 1.23 9.24
CA THR A 72 25.82 1.32 7.86
C THR A 72 25.20 0.00 7.43
N TYR A 73 24.23 0.04 6.53
CA TYR A 73 23.55 -1.17 6.03
C TYR A 73 24.49 -2.17 5.32
N SER A 74 25.66 -1.69 4.86
CA SER A 74 26.67 -2.48 4.13
C SER A 74 27.93 -2.78 4.95
N GLY A 75 28.09 -2.12 6.11
CA GLY A 75 29.27 -2.30 6.97
C GLY A 75 29.32 -3.72 7.52
N GLN A 76 30.46 -4.40 7.34
CA GLN A 76 30.67 -5.79 7.77
C GLN A 76 31.84 -5.85 8.74
N ASP A 77 31.65 -6.55 9.85
CA ASP A 77 32.71 -6.88 10.79
C ASP A 77 32.54 -8.33 11.29
N LEU A 78 33.34 -9.21 10.74
CA LEU A 78 33.26 -10.65 11.06
C LEU A 78 33.61 -10.97 12.53
N SER A 79 34.29 -10.06 13.24
CA SER A 79 34.53 -10.21 14.69
C SER A 79 33.25 -9.99 15.53
N GLN A 80 32.24 -9.35 14.92
CA GLN A 80 30.96 -8.98 15.54
C GLN A 80 29.79 -9.78 14.97
N LYS A 81 30.05 -10.95 14.37
CA LYS A 81 29.02 -11.79 13.80
C LYS A 81 28.12 -12.42 14.87
N ASN A 82 26.83 -12.52 14.57
CA ASN A 82 25.85 -13.25 15.40
C ASN A 82 25.75 -12.75 16.84
N LEU A 83 25.92 -11.45 17.06
CA LEU A 83 25.71 -10.85 18.36
C LEU A 83 24.21 -10.71 18.62
N ALA A 84 23.75 -11.21 19.78
CA ALA A 84 22.35 -11.11 20.18
C ALA A 84 21.93 -9.64 20.43
N PRO A 85 20.62 -9.33 20.40
CA PRO A 85 20.15 -7.96 20.65
C PRO A 85 20.62 -7.41 22.00
N ARG A 86 21.23 -6.20 21.96
CA ARG A 86 21.69 -5.49 23.17
C ARG A 86 21.36 -4.00 23.04
N ILE A 87 20.57 -3.50 24.02
CA ILE A 87 20.10 -2.10 24.01
C ILE A 87 20.60 -1.40 25.28
N PRO A 88 21.29 -0.24 25.13
CA PRO A 88 21.75 0.54 26.28
C PRO A 88 20.59 0.86 27.24
N LEU A 89 20.85 0.83 28.54
CA LEU A 89 19.90 1.04 29.65
C LEU A 89 18.86 -0.08 29.81
N ILE A 90 18.36 -0.70 28.75
CA ILE A 90 17.36 -1.80 28.83
C ILE A 90 18.04 -3.09 29.28
N GLU A 91 19.31 -3.31 28.93
CA GLU A 91 20.07 -4.50 29.33
C GLU A 91 20.08 -4.75 30.85
N TYR A 92 19.98 -3.71 31.67
CA TYR A 92 19.92 -3.85 33.15
C TYR A 92 18.62 -4.47 33.63
N THR A 93 17.59 -4.56 32.79
CA THR A 93 16.32 -5.22 33.13
C THR A 93 16.33 -6.73 32.85
N GLY A 94 17.39 -7.24 32.23
CA GLY A 94 17.52 -8.63 31.79
C GLY A 94 16.85 -8.89 30.44
N PHE A 95 16.30 -7.84 29.79
CA PHE A 95 15.82 -7.91 28.40
C PHE A 95 16.83 -7.24 27.47
N PHE A 96 17.08 -7.83 26.30
CA PHE A 96 18.04 -7.29 25.31
C PHE A 96 19.42 -7.01 25.95
N ASP A 97 19.93 -7.96 26.69
CA ASP A 97 21.18 -7.89 27.45
C ASP A 97 22.37 -8.54 26.71
N GLY A 98 22.15 -8.97 25.47
CA GLY A 98 23.16 -9.61 24.63
C GLY A 98 23.40 -11.09 24.92
N HIS A 99 22.57 -11.71 25.77
CA HIS A 99 22.61 -13.15 25.99
C HIS A 99 21.80 -13.91 24.97
N GLU A 100 22.32 -15.05 24.54
CA GLU A 100 21.64 -15.97 23.65
C GLU A 100 21.73 -17.41 24.16
N ASN A 101 20.66 -18.15 23.98
CA ASN A 101 20.63 -19.58 24.30
C ASN A 101 21.00 -20.38 23.04
N ILE A 102 22.20 -20.89 23.00
CA ILE A 102 22.70 -21.70 21.87
C ILE A 102 22.51 -23.17 22.20
N ALA A 103 21.83 -23.90 21.29
CA ALA A 103 21.72 -25.36 21.38
C ALA A 103 23.07 -26.01 21.10
N THR A 104 23.57 -26.81 22.03
CA THR A 104 24.81 -27.57 21.90
C THR A 104 24.51 -29.05 22.01
N THR A 105 25.45 -29.91 21.60
CA THR A 105 25.32 -31.38 21.71
C THR A 105 25.13 -31.88 23.15
N LYS A 106 25.42 -31.04 24.18
CA LYS A 106 25.28 -31.33 25.58
C LYS A 106 24.09 -30.63 26.27
N GLY A 107 23.23 -29.95 25.49
CA GLY A 107 22.11 -29.16 25.99
C GLY A 107 22.20 -27.69 25.58
N THR A 108 21.33 -26.84 26.16
CA THR A 108 21.30 -25.41 25.88
C THR A 108 22.34 -24.69 26.76
N LYS A 109 23.21 -23.88 26.15
CA LYS A 109 24.16 -23.02 26.85
C LYS A 109 23.79 -21.57 26.60
N THR A 110 23.63 -20.79 27.68
CA THR A 110 23.51 -19.32 27.58
C THR A 110 24.90 -18.71 27.41
N VAL A 111 25.06 -17.95 26.34
CA VAL A 111 26.33 -17.33 25.95
C VAL A 111 26.12 -15.84 25.75
N ASN A 112 27.10 -15.03 26.16
CA ASN A 112 27.17 -13.61 25.82
C ASN A 112 28.42 -13.34 25.00
N LEU A 113 28.25 -13.28 23.66
CA LEU A 113 29.34 -13.11 22.73
C LEU A 113 30.01 -11.72 22.82
N TYR A 114 29.35 -10.72 23.42
CA TYR A 114 29.99 -9.40 23.65
C TYR A 114 31.12 -9.51 24.65
N PHE A 115 30.98 -10.32 25.70
CA PHE A 115 32.05 -10.56 26.66
C PHE A 115 33.12 -11.48 26.12
N GLU A 116 32.74 -12.55 25.41
CA GLU A 116 33.69 -13.47 24.81
C GLU A 116 34.62 -12.78 23.78
N ASN A 117 34.03 -11.87 22.97
CA ASN A 117 34.74 -11.12 21.93
C ASN A 117 35.37 -9.81 22.46
N LYS A 118 35.30 -9.52 23.75
CA LYS A 118 35.83 -8.30 24.40
C LYS A 118 35.27 -7.00 23.78
N LEU A 119 33.96 -6.92 23.60
CA LEU A 119 33.20 -5.81 23.00
C LEU A 119 32.26 -5.15 24.03
N PRO A 120 32.72 -4.63 25.19
CA PRO A 120 31.85 -4.14 26.26
C PRO A 120 31.01 -2.92 25.84
N ASP A 121 31.53 -2.05 24.97
CA ASP A 121 30.91 -0.78 24.56
C ASP A 121 30.17 -0.88 23.21
N THR A 122 29.93 -2.11 22.73
CA THR A 122 29.25 -2.33 21.46
C THR A 122 27.78 -2.68 21.70
N PHE A 123 26.89 -2.02 20.99
CA PHE A 123 25.44 -2.20 21.10
C PHE A 123 24.81 -2.40 19.74
N TYR A 124 24.21 -3.57 19.54
CA TYR A 124 23.38 -3.89 18.39
C TYR A 124 21.93 -4.04 18.85
N TRP A 125 21.08 -3.06 18.57
CA TRP A 125 19.73 -3.00 19.11
C TRP A 125 18.86 -4.22 18.72
N PHE A 126 18.98 -4.68 17.48
CA PHE A 126 18.32 -5.89 16.99
C PHE A 126 19.31 -7.06 16.80
N GLY A 127 20.55 -6.90 17.27
CA GLY A 127 21.61 -7.87 17.06
C GLY A 127 22.33 -7.66 15.72
N SER A 128 23.29 -8.55 15.44
CA SER A 128 24.04 -8.60 14.19
C SER A 128 23.79 -9.90 13.43
N ASP A 129 24.02 -9.88 12.12
CA ASP A 129 23.86 -11.04 11.25
C ASP A 129 25.15 -11.87 11.12
N ASN A 130 25.13 -12.89 10.25
CA ASN A 130 26.26 -13.80 9.99
C ASN A 130 27.53 -13.11 9.44
N PHE A 131 27.41 -11.84 8.99
CA PHE A 131 28.50 -11.01 8.50
C PHE A 131 28.87 -9.88 9.44
N GLY A 132 28.26 -9.84 10.63
CA GLY A 132 28.45 -8.75 11.61
C GLY A 132 27.82 -7.42 11.19
N ARG A 133 26.78 -7.46 10.34
CA ARG A 133 26.05 -6.26 9.91
C ARG A 133 24.92 -5.98 10.91
N ASP A 134 24.66 -4.71 11.19
CA ASP A 134 23.60 -4.28 12.12
C ASP A 134 22.20 -4.54 11.58
N ILE A 135 21.42 -5.35 12.28
CA ILE A 135 20.06 -5.73 11.88
C ILE A 135 19.08 -4.54 11.99
N TRP A 136 19.26 -3.62 12.95
CA TRP A 136 18.43 -2.41 13.06
C TRP A 136 18.54 -1.56 11.80
N THR A 137 19.74 -1.15 11.44
CA THR A 137 20.01 -0.32 10.26
C THR A 137 19.53 -1.01 8.98
N ARG A 138 19.75 -2.32 8.86
CA ARG A 138 19.34 -3.11 7.70
C ARG A 138 17.83 -3.25 7.62
N THR A 139 17.13 -3.47 8.74
CA THR A 139 15.67 -3.59 8.77
C THR A 139 15.00 -2.30 8.28
N TRP A 140 15.44 -1.14 8.77
CA TRP A 140 14.86 0.13 8.35
C TRP A 140 15.27 0.53 6.93
N SER A 141 16.51 0.27 6.52
CA SER A 141 16.91 0.43 5.12
C SER A 141 16.14 -0.52 4.18
N GLY A 142 15.89 -1.75 4.61
CA GLY A 142 15.06 -2.71 3.89
C GLY A 142 13.61 -2.27 3.79
N ALA A 143 13.04 -1.72 4.86
CA ALA A 143 11.69 -1.14 4.86
C ALA A 143 11.58 0.05 3.88
N GLN A 144 12.59 0.92 3.86
CA GLN A 144 12.66 2.02 2.89
C GLN A 144 12.62 1.52 1.45
N VAL A 145 13.43 0.52 1.12
CA VAL A 145 13.50 -0.05 -0.22
C VAL A 145 12.18 -0.73 -0.61
N SER A 146 11.61 -1.55 0.27
CA SER A 146 10.32 -2.21 0.03
C SER A 146 9.18 -1.20 -0.15
N LEU A 147 9.15 -0.11 0.63
CA LEU A 147 8.18 0.98 0.46
C LEU A 147 8.34 1.70 -0.88
N ILE A 148 9.57 2.03 -1.30
CA ILE A 148 9.81 2.69 -2.58
C ILE A 148 9.33 1.82 -3.74
N ILE A 149 9.64 0.51 -3.71
CA ILE A 149 9.19 -0.43 -4.74
C ILE A 149 7.66 -0.50 -4.78
N ALA A 150 7.02 -0.64 -3.63
CA ALA A 150 5.58 -0.78 -3.53
C ALA A 150 4.82 0.47 -3.99
N VAL A 151 5.28 1.65 -3.60
CA VAL A 151 4.69 2.92 -4.02
C VAL A 151 4.90 3.14 -5.52
N ALA A 152 6.10 2.85 -6.05
CA ALA A 152 6.36 2.94 -7.49
C ALA A 152 5.46 1.98 -8.29
N ALA A 153 5.32 0.73 -7.83
CA ALA A 153 4.43 -0.25 -8.46
C ALA A 153 2.97 0.20 -8.42
N ALA A 154 2.49 0.73 -7.28
CA ALA A 154 1.12 1.20 -7.13
C ALA A 154 0.81 2.43 -8.02
N ILE A 155 1.76 3.35 -8.19
CA ILE A 155 1.62 4.50 -9.10
C ILE A 155 1.53 4.01 -10.56
N ILE A 156 2.36 3.07 -10.94
CA ILE A 156 2.36 2.50 -12.30
C ILE A 156 1.07 1.73 -12.56
N ASP A 157 0.62 0.91 -11.59
CA ASP A 157 -0.66 0.20 -11.60
C ASP A 157 -1.82 1.19 -11.80
N MET A 158 -1.84 2.28 -11.04
CA MET A 158 -2.83 3.33 -11.18
C MET A 158 -2.81 3.96 -12.58
N ILE A 159 -1.65 4.39 -13.09
CA ILE A 159 -1.57 5.09 -14.37
C ILE A 159 -1.91 4.16 -15.53
N ILE A 160 -1.27 2.99 -15.61
CA ILE A 160 -1.44 2.06 -16.74
C ILE A 160 -2.76 1.31 -16.62
N GLY A 161 -3.04 0.69 -15.47
CA GLY A 161 -4.22 -0.13 -15.28
C GLY A 161 -5.51 0.68 -15.37
N MET A 162 -5.56 1.84 -14.70
CA MET A 162 -6.70 2.73 -14.76
C MET A 162 -6.96 3.21 -16.19
N SER A 163 -5.94 3.76 -16.88
CA SER A 163 -6.11 4.25 -18.24
C SER A 163 -6.56 3.16 -19.20
N TYR A 164 -5.95 1.98 -19.11
CA TYR A 164 -6.32 0.82 -19.91
C TYR A 164 -7.78 0.40 -19.67
N GLY A 165 -8.18 0.26 -18.41
CA GLY A 165 -9.54 -0.12 -18.04
C GLY A 165 -10.59 0.89 -18.47
N LEU A 166 -10.32 2.19 -18.29
CA LEU A 166 -11.23 3.26 -18.69
C LEU A 166 -11.43 3.28 -20.21
N ILE A 167 -10.36 3.18 -21.00
CA ILE A 167 -10.41 3.13 -22.46
C ILE A 167 -11.20 1.90 -22.93
N SER A 168 -10.88 0.72 -22.40
CA SER A 168 -11.56 -0.53 -22.71
C SER A 168 -13.06 -0.43 -22.43
N GLY A 169 -13.45 0.03 -21.24
CA GLY A 169 -14.85 0.16 -20.83
C GLY A 169 -15.65 1.20 -21.65
N TYR A 170 -15.00 2.34 -22.00
CA TYR A 170 -15.64 3.41 -22.74
C TYR A 170 -15.96 3.00 -24.18
N PHE A 171 -14.95 2.56 -24.95
CA PHE A 171 -15.14 2.21 -26.35
C PHE A 171 -15.97 0.95 -26.55
N GLY A 172 -15.82 -0.06 -25.66
CA GLY A 172 -16.61 -1.28 -25.76
C GLY A 172 -16.38 -2.08 -27.04
N GLY A 173 -17.30 -3.00 -27.35
CA GLY A 173 -17.33 -3.74 -28.61
C GLY A 173 -16.02 -4.44 -28.96
N LYS A 174 -15.52 -4.26 -30.19
CA LYS A 174 -14.28 -4.91 -30.67
C LYS A 174 -13.04 -4.42 -29.93
N VAL A 175 -12.99 -3.13 -29.55
CA VAL A 175 -11.86 -2.56 -28.79
C VAL A 175 -11.75 -3.25 -27.43
N ASP A 176 -12.84 -3.29 -26.70
CA ASP A 176 -12.88 -3.96 -25.41
C ASP A 176 -12.53 -5.46 -25.53
N MET A 177 -13.08 -6.15 -26.53
CA MET A 177 -12.78 -7.57 -26.77
C MET A 177 -11.26 -7.79 -26.96
N VAL A 178 -10.60 -7.02 -27.80
CA VAL A 178 -9.16 -7.16 -28.04
C VAL A 178 -8.35 -6.83 -26.78
N MET A 179 -8.71 -5.74 -26.10
CA MET A 179 -8.05 -5.34 -24.87
C MET A 179 -8.20 -6.38 -23.76
N GLN A 180 -9.38 -7.00 -23.61
CA GLN A 180 -9.58 -8.10 -22.65
C GLN A 180 -8.76 -9.35 -23.01
N ARG A 181 -8.57 -9.68 -24.31
CA ARG A 181 -7.69 -10.79 -24.72
C ARG A 181 -6.22 -10.52 -24.34
N ILE A 182 -5.76 -9.28 -24.49
CA ILE A 182 -4.40 -8.90 -24.02
C ILE A 182 -4.28 -9.10 -22.50
N LEU A 183 -5.29 -8.68 -21.72
CA LEU A 183 -5.32 -8.91 -20.27
C LEU A 183 -5.31 -10.40 -19.90
N GLU A 184 -6.08 -11.21 -20.60
CA GLU A 184 -6.12 -12.66 -20.38
C GLU A 184 -4.75 -13.30 -20.63
N ILE A 185 -4.08 -12.93 -21.73
CA ILE A 185 -2.72 -13.40 -22.04
C ILE A 185 -1.73 -12.95 -20.97
N ALA A 186 -1.74 -11.65 -20.62
CA ALA A 186 -0.85 -11.11 -19.61
C ALA A 186 -1.03 -11.79 -18.24
N ASN A 187 -2.28 -12.06 -17.84
CA ASN A 187 -2.59 -12.73 -16.57
C ASN A 187 -2.37 -14.26 -16.62
N GLY A 188 -2.31 -14.84 -17.82
CA GLY A 188 -2.08 -16.28 -18.02
C GLY A 188 -0.62 -16.71 -17.82
N ILE A 189 0.32 -15.77 -17.88
CA ILE A 189 1.75 -16.09 -17.68
C ILE A 189 2.08 -16.02 -16.19
N PRO A 190 2.62 -17.11 -15.59
CA PRO A 190 3.03 -17.08 -14.18
C PRO A 190 4.06 -15.96 -13.92
N ARG A 191 3.80 -15.16 -12.89
CA ARG A 191 4.68 -14.02 -12.51
C ARG A 191 6.14 -14.41 -12.35
N LEU A 192 6.42 -15.53 -11.69
CA LEU A 192 7.79 -16.04 -11.52
C LEU A 192 8.51 -16.22 -12.85
N VAL A 193 7.82 -16.70 -13.87
CA VAL A 193 8.41 -16.89 -15.21
C VAL A 193 8.78 -15.52 -15.80
N ILE A 194 7.90 -14.54 -15.72
CA ILE A 194 8.18 -13.18 -16.22
C ILE A 194 9.41 -12.59 -15.51
N VAL A 195 9.43 -12.67 -14.18
CA VAL A 195 10.54 -12.12 -13.37
C VAL A 195 11.86 -12.84 -13.70
N THR A 196 11.83 -14.17 -13.79
CA THR A 196 13.03 -14.95 -14.12
C THR A 196 13.57 -14.59 -15.50
N LEU A 197 12.70 -14.46 -16.50
CA LEU A 197 13.10 -14.03 -17.85
C LEU A 197 13.69 -12.61 -17.85
N LEU A 198 13.09 -11.69 -17.09
CA LEU A 198 13.62 -10.34 -16.96
C LEU A 198 15.01 -10.33 -16.32
N LEU A 199 15.26 -11.16 -15.31
CA LEU A 199 16.55 -11.25 -14.64
C LEU A 199 17.63 -11.89 -15.53
N LEU A 200 17.27 -12.66 -16.55
CA LEU A 200 18.20 -13.14 -17.57
C LEU A 200 18.67 -12.03 -18.53
N VAL A 201 17.80 -11.02 -18.74
CA VAL A 201 18.07 -9.90 -19.65
C VAL A 201 18.62 -8.68 -18.91
N PHE A 202 18.07 -8.38 -17.75
CA PHE A 202 18.44 -7.24 -16.92
C PHE A 202 19.23 -7.71 -15.69
N LYS A 203 20.14 -6.86 -15.20
CA LYS A 203 20.85 -7.13 -13.95
C LYS A 203 19.85 -7.13 -12.78
N PRO A 204 20.00 -8.06 -11.80
CA PRO A 204 19.22 -8.03 -10.57
C PRO A 204 19.31 -6.68 -9.86
N GLY A 205 18.18 -6.17 -9.38
CA GLY A 205 18.13 -4.88 -8.67
C GLY A 205 16.73 -4.33 -8.53
N MET A 206 16.61 -3.23 -7.79
CA MET A 206 15.35 -2.57 -7.50
C MET A 206 14.57 -2.20 -8.77
N LEU A 207 15.26 -1.68 -9.80
CA LEU A 207 14.62 -1.30 -11.06
C LEU A 207 14.01 -2.51 -11.78
N THR A 208 14.72 -3.62 -11.83
CA THR A 208 14.23 -4.86 -12.48
C THR A 208 12.99 -5.39 -11.78
N ILE A 209 12.93 -5.33 -10.45
CA ILE A 209 11.74 -5.71 -9.67
C ILE A 209 10.57 -4.77 -9.99
N ILE A 210 10.79 -3.45 -10.01
CA ILE A 210 9.75 -2.47 -10.36
C ILE A 210 9.20 -2.75 -11.77
N VAL A 211 10.07 -3.00 -12.75
CA VAL A 211 9.65 -3.34 -14.13
C VAL A 211 8.87 -4.66 -14.16
N ALA A 212 9.29 -5.64 -13.38
CA ALA A 212 8.58 -6.92 -13.28
C ALA A 212 7.17 -6.75 -12.69
N LEU A 213 7.04 -5.97 -11.63
CA LEU A 213 5.74 -5.62 -11.03
C LEU A 213 4.89 -4.80 -12.01
N MET A 214 5.51 -3.83 -12.71
CA MET A 214 4.85 -3.05 -13.75
C MET A 214 4.21 -3.91 -14.84
N LEU A 215 4.82 -5.02 -15.22
CA LEU A 215 4.28 -5.90 -16.26
C LEU A 215 3.13 -6.78 -15.78
N THR A 216 2.97 -6.99 -14.48
CA THR A 216 2.05 -7.99 -13.93
C THR A 216 0.92 -7.43 -13.07
N GLU A 217 1.14 -6.33 -12.33
CA GLU A 217 0.18 -5.86 -11.33
C GLU A 217 -0.99 -5.04 -11.89
N TRP A 218 -0.80 -4.33 -13.01
CA TRP A 218 -1.78 -3.40 -13.58
C TRP A 218 -3.12 -4.05 -14.03
N VAL A 219 -3.14 -5.37 -14.20
CA VAL A 219 -4.32 -6.14 -14.63
C VAL A 219 -5.48 -5.98 -13.65
N GLY A 220 -5.20 -6.01 -12.33
CA GLY A 220 -6.22 -5.83 -11.29
C GLY A 220 -6.93 -4.48 -11.37
N MET A 221 -6.15 -3.40 -11.43
CA MET A 221 -6.66 -2.04 -11.56
C MET A 221 -7.45 -1.85 -12.84
N SER A 222 -7.00 -2.42 -13.97
CA SER A 222 -7.70 -2.26 -15.24
C SER A 222 -9.09 -2.88 -15.23
N ARG A 223 -9.29 -4.01 -14.55
CA ARG A 223 -10.61 -4.64 -14.40
C ARG A 223 -11.56 -3.78 -13.57
N ILE A 224 -11.06 -3.17 -12.49
CA ILE A 224 -11.87 -2.28 -11.64
C ILE A 224 -12.23 -1.00 -12.41
N ALA A 225 -11.26 -0.35 -13.03
CA ALA A 225 -11.50 0.86 -13.81
C ALA A 225 -12.50 0.62 -14.97
N ARG A 226 -12.37 -0.53 -15.66
CA ARG A 226 -13.33 -0.95 -16.68
C ARG A 226 -14.73 -1.16 -16.12
N ALA A 227 -14.85 -1.84 -14.99
CA ALA A 227 -16.16 -2.09 -14.37
C ALA A 227 -16.86 -0.78 -13.96
N GLU A 228 -16.11 0.16 -13.39
CA GLU A 228 -16.65 1.48 -13.03
C GLU A 228 -17.02 2.30 -14.27
N MET A 229 -16.20 2.28 -15.33
CA MET A 229 -16.52 2.92 -16.61
C MET A 229 -17.81 2.38 -17.20
N LEU A 230 -18.01 1.04 -17.21
CA LEU A 230 -19.24 0.41 -17.72
C LEU A 230 -20.49 0.83 -16.96
N LYS A 231 -20.38 1.10 -15.64
CA LYS A 231 -21.50 1.61 -14.82
C LYS A 231 -21.85 3.06 -15.17
N LEU A 232 -20.85 3.90 -15.42
CA LEU A 232 -21.05 5.35 -15.55
C LEU A 232 -21.28 5.80 -16.98
N LYS A 233 -20.79 5.10 -17.99
CA LYS A 233 -20.87 5.54 -19.40
C LYS A 233 -22.30 5.73 -19.94
N GLU A 234 -23.28 5.09 -19.28
CA GLU A 234 -24.70 5.13 -19.64
C GLU A 234 -25.51 6.12 -18.75
N GLN A 235 -24.82 6.83 -17.85
CA GLN A 235 -25.45 7.84 -16.98
C GLN A 235 -25.79 9.11 -17.78
N GLU A 236 -26.84 9.79 -17.35
CA GLU A 236 -27.40 10.96 -18.03
C GLU A 236 -26.36 12.07 -18.29
N PHE A 237 -25.49 12.34 -17.31
CA PHE A 237 -24.46 13.37 -17.46
C PHE A 237 -23.42 13.03 -18.55
N VAL A 238 -23.08 11.75 -18.74
CA VAL A 238 -22.16 11.31 -19.81
C VAL A 238 -22.87 11.40 -21.17
N LEU A 239 -24.14 11.00 -21.23
CA LEU A 239 -24.94 11.09 -22.45
C LEU A 239 -25.14 12.56 -22.86
N ALA A 240 -25.41 13.46 -21.91
CA ALA A 240 -25.53 14.89 -22.13
C ALA A 240 -24.22 15.48 -22.69
N SER A 241 -23.09 15.19 -22.07
CA SER A 241 -21.75 15.62 -22.53
C SER A 241 -21.47 15.14 -23.96
N ARG A 242 -21.83 13.90 -24.27
CA ARG A 242 -21.71 13.33 -25.62
C ARG A 242 -22.59 14.04 -26.65
N THR A 243 -23.83 14.36 -26.28
CA THR A 243 -24.78 15.07 -27.11
C THR A 243 -24.31 16.50 -27.42
N LEU A 244 -23.63 17.15 -26.47
CA LEU A 244 -23.02 18.45 -26.63
C LEU A 244 -21.70 18.41 -27.45
N GLY A 245 -21.28 17.23 -27.92
CA GLY A 245 -20.11 17.08 -28.79
C GLY A 245 -18.78 16.93 -28.07
N ALA A 246 -18.77 16.61 -26.75
CA ALA A 246 -17.54 16.36 -26.03
C ALA A 246 -16.75 15.18 -26.61
N GLY A 247 -15.44 15.33 -26.75
CA GLY A 247 -14.57 14.26 -27.26
C GLY A 247 -14.40 13.12 -26.26
N SER A 248 -14.17 11.90 -26.75
CA SER A 248 -14.06 10.69 -25.94
C SER A 248 -13.06 10.79 -24.78
N MET A 249 -11.87 11.37 -25.03
CA MET A 249 -10.85 11.53 -23.98
C MET A 249 -11.27 12.54 -22.91
N HIS A 250 -11.99 13.61 -23.29
CA HIS A 250 -12.56 14.55 -22.34
C HIS A 250 -13.58 13.86 -21.44
N ILE A 251 -14.50 13.06 -22.02
CA ILE A 251 -15.50 12.31 -21.26
C ILE A 251 -14.82 11.34 -20.27
N ILE A 252 -13.82 10.58 -20.74
CA ILE A 252 -13.11 9.59 -19.90
C ILE A 252 -12.42 10.27 -18.72
N PHE A 253 -11.58 11.27 -18.98
CA PHE A 253 -10.67 11.81 -17.95
C PHE A 253 -11.25 13.02 -17.19
N SER A 254 -12.18 13.78 -17.79
CA SER A 254 -12.73 14.97 -17.14
C SER A 254 -14.11 14.75 -16.53
N GLU A 255 -14.91 13.84 -17.08
CA GLU A 255 -16.26 13.58 -16.62
C GLU A 255 -16.34 12.30 -15.75
N VAL A 256 -15.81 11.18 -16.25
CA VAL A 256 -15.96 9.89 -15.58
C VAL A 256 -14.92 9.69 -14.46
N LEU A 257 -13.63 9.96 -14.75
CA LEU A 257 -12.55 9.71 -13.77
C LEU A 257 -12.76 10.37 -12.41
N PRO A 258 -13.19 11.66 -12.29
CA PRO A 258 -13.46 12.27 -11.01
C PRO A 258 -14.55 11.55 -10.18
N ASN A 259 -15.51 10.93 -10.87
CA ASN A 259 -16.61 10.20 -10.23
C ASN A 259 -16.23 8.81 -9.74
N ILE A 260 -15.15 8.23 -10.26
CA ILE A 260 -14.64 6.91 -9.84
C ILE A 260 -13.36 6.99 -9.01
N ILE A 261 -12.92 8.19 -8.64
CA ILE A 261 -11.66 8.38 -7.92
C ILE A 261 -11.66 7.60 -6.58
N GLY A 262 -12.81 7.43 -5.94
CA GLY A 262 -12.95 6.68 -4.70
C GLY A 262 -12.53 5.21 -4.85
N PRO A 263 -13.19 4.42 -5.72
CA PRO A 263 -12.77 3.05 -6.04
C PRO A 263 -11.31 2.94 -6.49
N ILE A 264 -10.80 3.89 -7.30
CA ILE A 264 -9.41 3.88 -7.77
C ILE A 264 -8.43 4.06 -6.61
N ILE A 265 -8.62 5.08 -5.75
CA ILE A 265 -7.74 5.30 -4.58
C ILE A 265 -7.78 4.08 -3.64
N THR A 266 -8.94 3.52 -3.42
CA THR A 266 -9.08 2.31 -2.59
C THR A 266 -8.27 1.16 -3.17
N GLN A 267 -8.34 0.93 -4.48
CA GLN A 267 -7.56 -0.12 -5.14
C GLN A 267 -6.06 0.14 -5.05
N VAL A 268 -5.61 1.38 -5.26
CA VAL A 268 -4.19 1.76 -5.09
C VAL A 268 -3.69 1.43 -3.69
N MET A 269 -4.49 1.69 -2.65
CA MET A 269 -4.10 1.35 -1.28
C MET A 269 -3.96 -0.15 -1.04
N PHE A 270 -4.78 -1.00 -1.70
CA PHE A 270 -4.63 -2.46 -1.66
C PHE A 270 -3.47 -2.97 -2.53
N SER A 271 -3.09 -2.26 -3.59
CA SER A 271 -1.95 -2.64 -4.44
C SER A 271 -0.62 -2.55 -3.68
N ILE A 272 -0.47 -1.61 -2.72
CA ILE A 272 0.78 -1.43 -1.96
C ILE A 272 1.16 -2.68 -1.15
N PRO A 273 0.33 -3.21 -0.23
CA PRO A 273 0.68 -4.43 0.51
C PRO A 273 0.87 -5.65 -0.41
N THR A 274 0.13 -5.72 -1.52
CA THR A 274 0.30 -6.78 -2.52
C THR A 274 1.68 -6.70 -3.18
N ALA A 275 2.14 -5.50 -3.53
CA ALA A 275 3.46 -5.29 -4.11
C ALA A 275 4.59 -5.58 -3.11
N ILE A 276 4.43 -5.19 -1.83
CA ILE A 276 5.37 -5.53 -0.75
C ILE A 276 5.50 -7.05 -0.61
N PHE A 277 4.36 -7.76 -0.56
CA PHE A 277 4.36 -9.21 -0.46
C PHE A 277 5.01 -9.87 -1.68
N THR A 278 4.69 -9.41 -2.88
CA THR A 278 5.25 -9.95 -4.13
C THR A 278 6.77 -9.74 -4.19
N GLU A 279 7.25 -8.52 -3.84
CA GLU A 279 8.69 -8.25 -3.74
C GLU A 279 9.36 -9.16 -2.72
N ALA A 280 8.78 -9.29 -1.52
CA ALA A 280 9.32 -10.14 -0.47
C ALA A 280 9.38 -11.61 -0.88
N PHE A 281 8.36 -12.11 -1.56
CA PHE A 281 8.34 -13.46 -2.10
C PHE A 281 9.43 -13.68 -3.17
N LEU A 282 9.59 -12.73 -4.09
CA LEU A 282 10.67 -12.79 -5.10
C LEU A 282 12.05 -12.78 -4.43
N SER A 283 12.24 -11.94 -3.43
CA SER A 283 13.48 -11.88 -2.66
C SER A 283 13.74 -13.17 -1.90
N PHE A 284 12.70 -13.78 -1.31
CA PHE A 284 12.82 -15.05 -0.58
C PHE A 284 13.26 -16.21 -1.49
N VAL A 285 12.78 -16.27 -2.72
CA VAL A 285 13.21 -17.29 -3.70
C VAL A 285 14.53 -16.95 -4.41
N GLY A 286 15.24 -15.89 -3.97
CA GLY A 286 16.56 -15.52 -4.49
C GLY A 286 16.53 -14.62 -5.73
N LEU A 287 15.35 -14.12 -6.13
CA LEU A 287 15.16 -13.19 -7.26
C LEU A 287 15.08 -11.72 -6.81
N GLY A 288 15.53 -11.45 -5.59
CA GLY A 288 15.44 -10.13 -4.95
C GLY A 288 16.60 -9.19 -5.26
N ILE A 289 16.74 -8.22 -4.36
CA ILE A 289 17.78 -7.19 -4.44
C ILE A 289 19.12 -7.81 -4.01
N PRO A 290 20.19 -7.67 -4.83
CA PRO A 290 21.49 -8.22 -4.48
C PRO A 290 22.17 -7.40 -3.37
N VAL A 291 22.99 -8.09 -2.58
CA VAL A 291 23.89 -7.44 -1.62
C VAL A 291 24.81 -6.41 -2.30
N PRO A 292 25.18 -5.30 -1.62
CA PRO A 292 24.98 -5.03 -0.19
C PRO A 292 23.61 -4.44 0.18
N ARG A 293 22.81 -4.00 -0.80
CA ARG A 293 21.45 -3.51 -0.53
C ARG A 293 20.56 -4.64 0.01
N CYS A 294 19.52 -4.26 0.73
CA CYS A 294 18.54 -5.19 1.27
C CYS A 294 17.13 -4.63 1.11
N SER A 295 16.16 -5.54 1.11
CA SER A 295 14.74 -5.29 1.30
C SER A 295 14.26 -6.08 2.51
N LEU A 296 13.03 -5.84 2.98
CA LEU A 296 12.46 -6.67 4.05
C LEU A 296 12.42 -8.14 3.66
N GLY A 297 12.07 -8.44 2.39
CA GLY A 297 12.04 -9.81 1.89
C GLY A 297 13.42 -10.48 1.86
N SER A 298 14.46 -9.79 1.42
CA SER A 298 15.83 -10.34 1.43
C SER A 298 16.35 -10.59 2.84
N LEU A 299 16.02 -9.70 3.81
CA LEU A 299 16.36 -9.90 5.22
C LEU A 299 15.64 -11.09 5.84
N ILE A 300 14.38 -11.31 5.50
CA ILE A 300 13.61 -12.47 5.92
C ILE A 300 14.25 -13.76 5.36
N SER A 301 14.66 -13.75 4.10
CA SER A 301 15.36 -14.89 3.49
C SER A 301 16.70 -15.17 4.16
N GLU A 302 17.53 -14.13 4.40
CA GLU A 302 18.79 -14.26 5.13
C GLU A 302 18.56 -14.80 6.56
N GLY A 303 17.62 -14.22 7.32
CA GLY A 303 17.30 -14.63 8.68
C GLY A 303 16.67 -16.04 8.77
N PHE A 304 15.93 -16.47 7.73
CA PHE A 304 15.39 -17.82 7.65
C PHE A 304 16.51 -18.90 7.63
N ASN A 305 17.59 -18.63 6.92
CA ASN A 305 18.74 -19.53 6.89
C ASN A 305 19.43 -19.69 8.26
N SER A 306 19.27 -18.70 9.14
CA SER A 306 19.84 -18.70 10.50
C SER A 306 18.80 -18.97 11.58
N PHE A 307 17.55 -19.27 11.22
CA PHE A 307 16.42 -19.32 12.16
C PHE A 307 16.60 -20.35 13.29
N THR A 308 17.20 -21.48 12.99
CA THR A 308 17.42 -22.55 13.99
C THR A 308 18.52 -22.22 15.00
N THR A 309 19.44 -21.34 14.66
CA THR A 309 20.58 -20.97 15.51
C THR A 309 20.42 -19.58 16.11
N HIS A 310 19.95 -18.61 15.33
CA HIS A 310 19.85 -17.21 15.70
C HIS A 310 18.48 -16.62 15.32
N PRO A 311 17.39 -17.02 15.99
CA PRO A 311 16.01 -16.64 15.59
C PRO A 311 15.76 -15.13 15.66
N TYR A 312 16.50 -14.38 16.46
CA TYR A 312 16.35 -12.92 16.55
C TYR A 312 16.65 -12.19 15.22
N GLN A 313 17.41 -12.80 14.30
CA GLN A 313 17.75 -12.17 13.02
C GLN A 313 16.55 -11.99 12.09
N ILE A 314 15.58 -12.90 12.14
CA ILE A 314 14.40 -12.86 11.27
C ILE A 314 13.22 -12.08 11.88
N ILE A 315 13.15 -11.98 13.22
CA ILE A 315 12.00 -11.38 13.91
C ILE A 315 11.76 -9.91 13.52
N PRO A 316 12.77 -9.00 13.56
CA PRO A 316 12.54 -7.59 13.26
C PRO A 316 12.00 -7.35 11.84
N PRO A 317 12.59 -7.88 10.75
CA PRO A 317 12.07 -7.65 9.41
C PRO A 317 10.69 -8.28 9.18
N ILE A 318 10.36 -9.44 9.79
CA ILE A 318 9.01 -10.02 9.72
C ILE A 318 7.98 -9.11 10.41
N VAL A 319 8.29 -8.65 11.63
CA VAL A 319 7.37 -7.80 12.40
C VAL A 319 7.11 -6.50 11.66
N VAL A 320 8.15 -5.85 11.16
CA VAL A 320 8.00 -4.59 10.40
C VAL A 320 7.18 -4.83 9.13
N MET A 321 7.44 -5.90 8.37
CA MET A 321 6.69 -6.23 7.15
C MET A 321 5.22 -6.53 7.47
N ALA A 322 4.95 -7.35 8.48
CA ALA A 322 3.58 -7.70 8.87
C ALA A 322 2.78 -6.49 9.33
N LEU A 323 3.38 -5.64 10.18
CA LEU A 323 2.77 -4.38 10.62
C LEU A 323 2.51 -3.43 9.46
N LEU A 324 3.45 -3.31 8.51
CA LEU A 324 3.32 -2.46 7.34
C LEU A 324 2.15 -2.91 6.46
N MET A 325 2.08 -4.21 6.13
CA MET A 325 1.00 -4.77 5.33
C MET A 325 -0.36 -4.64 6.02
N LEU A 326 -0.45 -4.97 7.32
CA LEU A 326 -1.68 -4.81 8.10
C LEU A 326 -2.13 -3.36 8.11
N SER A 327 -1.20 -2.44 8.32
CA SER A 327 -1.48 -1.01 8.41
C SER A 327 -2.04 -0.44 7.10
N PHE A 328 -1.45 -0.79 5.96
CA PHE A 328 -1.97 -0.39 4.65
C PHE A 328 -3.36 -0.99 4.38
N ASN A 329 -3.62 -2.24 4.76
CA ASN A 329 -4.94 -2.85 4.64
C ASN A 329 -5.98 -2.11 5.50
N LEU A 330 -5.65 -1.75 6.74
CA LEU A 330 -6.55 -0.98 7.61
C LEU A 330 -6.85 0.42 7.05
N VAL A 331 -5.85 1.08 6.45
CA VAL A 331 -6.03 2.37 5.77
C VAL A 331 -6.91 2.19 4.54
N ALA A 332 -6.68 1.17 3.72
CA ALA A 332 -7.46 0.86 2.52
C ALA A 332 -8.94 0.61 2.86
N ASP A 333 -9.22 -0.21 3.88
CA ASP A 333 -10.58 -0.45 4.38
C ASP A 333 -11.25 0.81 4.91
N GLY A 334 -10.47 1.67 5.58
CA GLY A 334 -10.98 2.95 6.07
C GLY A 334 -11.32 3.94 4.95
N LEU A 335 -10.46 4.01 3.93
CA LEU A 335 -10.70 4.83 2.75
C LEU A 335 -11.87 4.30 1.92
N ARG A 336 -11.97 2.99 1.73
CA ARG A 336 -13.11 2.36 1.05
C ARG A 336 -14.44 2.76 1.69
N GLU A 337 -14.54 2.65 3.01
CA GLU A 337 -15.75 3.01 3.75
C GLU A 337 -16.01 4.52 3.73
N ALA A 338 -14.97 5.35 3.87
CA ALA A 338 -15.11 6.81 3.83
C ALA A 338 -15.51 7.35 2.44
N LEU A 339 -15.12 6.65 1.37
CA LEU A 339 -15.38 7.02 -0.02
C LEU A 339 -16.68 6.39 -0.57
N ASP A 340 -17.33 5.46 0.15
CA ASP A 340 -18.57 4.83 -0.29
C ASP A 340 -19.75 5.81 -0.23
N PRO A 341 -20.38 6.14 -1.39
CA PRO A 341 -21.51 7.07 -1.42
C PRO A 341 -22.79 6.52 -0.77
N LYS A 342 -22.93 5.20 -0.68
CA LYS A 342 -24.13 4.56 -0.10
C LYS A 342 -24.31 4.82 1.40
N LEU A 343 -23.22 5.17 2.09
CA LEU A 343 -23.26 5.53 3.51
C LEU A 343 -23.69 7.00 3.76
N LYS A 344 -24.07 7.75 2.70
CA LYS A 344 -24.69 9.07 2.84
C LYS A 344 -26.15 9.02 3.29
N GLU A 345 -26.82 7.90 3.07
CA GLU A 345 -28.28 7.79 3.28
C GLU A 345 -28.67 7.13 4.61
N MET A 346 -27.71 6.77 5.44
CA MET A 346 -27.92 6.28 6.81
C MET A 346 -27.45 7.29 7.86
#